data_764b3b9d8f26a1649b3af035c58b9c71
#
_entry.id   764b3b9d8f26a1649b3af035c58b9c71
#
_cell.length_a   1.000
_cell.length_b   1.000
_cell.length_c   1.000
_cell.angle_alpha   90.00
_cell.angle_beta   90.00
_cell.angle_gamma   90.00
#
_symmetry.space_group_name_H-M   'P 1'
#
loop_
_entity.id
_entity.type
_entity.pdbx_description
1 polymer ?
#
loop_
_entity_poly.entity_id
_entity_poly.type
_entity_poly.pdbx_seq_one_letter_code
_entity_poly.pdbx_strand_id
1 'polypeptide(L)'
;MLWQTLLLRKGAIIVAAGWRPCPPILHALCYDMLVPSKTPAQLPILIVSPALAGDNNGNWQTAWRWARLLAGHHPTRILRHWQTQHGPALAMLALHARRSSDSIAAWASAHPQRGLAVVLTGTDLYRDLAENPQAQNSLALAQQLVVLQELGLQALPSEHRPKARVIYQSTTMRQPMPKTERHLRVVMVGHLREEKMPQTLWAAARLLAPEAGIRIDHIGAALDPQLGEQAKATMAACSHYRWLGGLTHEATRQRIQRAHLLVHCSRMEGGAHVLMEAVCSGTPVLASRIDGNVGMLGADYAGYFPLGDAHALVALLRQCRQQGQTSGGMLARLQAQCGLRQALFAPAAEQAALLRLIQDLTAS
;
A
#
# COMPACT_ATOMS: atom_id res chain seq x y z
N MET A 1 -55.80 16.48 -0.85
CA MET A 1 -56.46 16.77 0.44
C MET A 1 -55.46 16.36 1.52
N LEU A 2 -54.80 17.40 2.12
CA LEU A 2 -54.92 17.72 3.55
C LEU A 2 -54.14 16.70 4.44
N TRP A 3 -53.23 16.96 5.33
CA TRP A 3 -52.64 18.11 6.07
C TRP A 3 -51.31 17.59 6.66
N GLN A 4 -50.18 18.26 6.57
CA GLN A 4 -49.51 19.13 7.56
C GLN A 4 -49.70 18.74 9.04
N THR A 5 -48.59 18.47 9.76
CA THR A 5 -48.15 19.36 10.83
C THR A 5 -46.76 18.99 11.36
N LEU A 6 -45.95 20.03 11.51
CA LEU A 6 -44.67 20.19 12.16
C LEU A 6 -44.57 19.55 13.55
N LEU A 7 -43.42 19.00 13.90
CA LEU A 7 -42.80 19.23 15.21
C LEU A 7 -41.26 19.08 15.13
N LEU A 8 -40.61 20.19 15.27
CA LEU A 8 -39.16 20.33 15.53
C LEU A 8 -38.85 19.82 16.94
N ARG A 9 -37.90 18.89 17.08
CA ARG A 9 -36.98 18.81 18.23
C ARG A 9 -35.71 18.01 17.90
N LYS A 10 -34.58 18.73 17.89
CA LYS A 10 -33.20 18.35 18.28
C LYS A 10 -32.60 17.02 17.81
N GLY A 11 -31.73 17.08 16.81
CA GLY A 11 -30.41 16.46 16.90
C GLY A 11 -30.30 15.02 16.48
N ALA A 12 -30.43 14.71 15.18
CA ALA A 12 -29.66 13.65 14.49
C ALA A 12 -30.02 13.72 13.00
N ILE A 13 -29.08 14.20 12.17
CA ILE A 13 -29.20 14.07 10.72
C ILE A 13 -28.62 12.71 10.37
N ILE A 14 -29.50 11.74 10.12
CA ILE A 14 -29.16 10.51 9.38
C ILE A 14 -29.25 10.89 7.91
N VAL A 15 -28.12 11.03 7.23
CA VAL A 15 -28.09 11.13 5.77
C VAL A 15 -27.96 9.73 5.21
N ALA A 16 -29.09 9.11 4.93
CA ALA A 16 -29.22 8.05 3.95
C ALA A 16 -29.50 8.71 2.61
N ALA A 17 -28.54 8.76 1.69
CA ALA A 17 -28.84 8.97 0.27
C ALA A 17 -27.59 8.73 -0.59
N GLY A 18 -27.75 7.88 -1.55
CA GLY A 18 -27.14 7.67 -2.85
C GLY A 18 -25.94 8.52 -3.27
N TRP A 19 -24.81 7.88 -3.35
CA TRP A 19 -23.61 8.43 -3.98
C TRP A 19 -23.85 8.65 -5.48
N ARG A 20 -23.90 9.92 -5.89
CA ARG A 20 -23.69 10.30 -7.28
C ARG A 20 -22.26 10.84 -7.41
N PRO A 21 -21.50 10.49 -8.46
CA PRO A 21 -20.15 11.05 -8.66
C PRO A 21 -20.26 12.55 -8.94
N CYS A 22 -19.53 13.35 -8.17
CA CYS A 22 -19.40 14.79 -8.33
C CYS A 22 -18.53 15.12 -9.54
N PRO A 23 -18.85 16.11 -10.37
CA PRO A 23 -18.04 16.48 -11.54
C PRO A 23 -16.65 17.01 -11.13
N PRO A 24 -15.61 16.83 -11.97
CA PRO A 24 -14.22 17.03 -11.61
C PRO A 24 -13.79 18.48 -11.27
N ILE A 25 -14.65 19.47 -11.46
CA ILE A 25 -14.30 20.89 -11.22
C ILE A 25 -14.43 21.31 -9.74
N LEU A 26 -15.17 20.57 -8.92
CA LEU A 26 -15.37 20.89 -7.50
C LEU A 26 -14.36 20.22 -6.56
N HIS A 27 -13.53 19.29 -7.03
CA HIS A 27 -12.56 18.60 -6.20
C HIS A 27 -11.38 19.48 -5.73
N ALA A 28 -11.08 20.56 -6.42
CA ALA A 28 -10.00 21.47 -6.03
C ALA A 28 -10.39 22.43 -4.88
N LEU A 29 -11.68 22.69 -4.67
CA LEU A 29 -12.16 23.65 -3.67
C LEU A 29 -12.64 23.02 -2.36
N CYS A 30 -12.88 21.70 -2.32
CA CYS A 30 -13.37 21.04 -1.10
C CYS A 30 -12.29 20.72 -0.04
N TYR A 31 -11.01 21.01 -0.30
CA TYR A 31 -9.93 20.71 0.64
C TYR A 31 -9.59 21.83 1.62
N ASP A 32 -10.18 23.04 1.46
CA ASP A 32 -9.95 24.19 2.33
C ASP A 32 -11.03 24.39 3.42
N MET A 33 -12.04 23.53 3.49
CA MET A 33 -13.01 23.62 4.59
C MET A 33 -12.53 22.89 5.84
N LEU A 34 -11.55 23.44 6.53
CA LEU A 34 -11.22 23.08 7.90
C LEU A 34 -12.14 23.89 8.87
N VAL A 35 -12.82 23.17 9.72
CA VAL A 35 -13.54 23.72 10.87
C VAL A 35 -12.62 24.63 11.67
N PRO A 36 -12.95 25.90 11.95
CA PRO A 36 -12.09 26.78 12.73
C PRO A 36 -12.07 26.34 14.19
N SER A 37 -11.03 25.66 14.63
CA SER A 37 -10.76 25.49 16.05
C SER A 37 -10.21 26.81 16.61
N LYS A 38 -10.78 27.27 17.73
CA LYS A 38 -10.37 28.51 18.46
C LYS A 38 -9.04 28.35 19.24
N THR A 39 -8.22 27.37 18.91
CA THR A 39 -6.85 27.20 19.40
C THR A 39 -5.89 28.00 18.51
N PRO A 40 -4.79 28.62 19.03
CA PRO A 40 -3.83 29.29 18.17
C PRO A 40 -3.44 28.38 17.03
N ALA A 41 -3.45 28.92 15.80
CA ALA A 41 -3.32 28.16 14.57
C ALA A 41 -2.06 27.29 14.62
N GLN A 42 -2.25 26.01 14.94
CA GLN A 42 -1.17 25.04 14.98
C GLN A 42 -0.61 24.89 13.57
N LEU A 43 0.70 25.04 13.38
CA LEU A 43 1.34 24.89 12.09
C LEU A 43 1.08 23.48 11.53
N PRO A 44 0.72 23.35 10.25
CA PRO A 44 0.42 22.05 9.66
C PRO A 44 1.66 21.19 9.45
N ILE A 45 1.45 19.87 9.42
CA ILE A 45 2.40 18.94 8.83
C ILE A 45 2.15 18.91 7.32
N LEU A 46 3.19 19.07 6.51
CA LEU A 46 3.12 18.93 5.07
C LEU A 46 3.49 17.51 4.66
N ILE A 47 2.68 16.90 3.80
CA ILE A 47 3.00 15.63 3.14
C ILE A 47 3.19 15.94 1.65
N VAL A 48 4.42 15.85 1.17
CA VAL A 48 4.72 15.97 -0.25
C VAL A 48 4.64 14.59 -0.89
N SER A 49 3.78 14.44 -1.89
CA SER A 49 3.57 13.18 -2.60
C SER A 49 3.65 13.40 -4.11
N PRO A 50 4.47 12.62 -4.85
CA PRO A 50 4.55 12.72 -6.30
C PRO A 50 3.27 12.32 -7.03
N ALA A 51 2.29 11.79 -6.30
CA ALA A 51 0.99 11.39 -6.80
C ALA A 51 -0.13 11.95 -5.92
N LEU A 52 -1.23 12.35 -6.55
CA LEU A 52 -2.45 12.83 -5.88
C LEU A 52 -3.63 11.87 -6.17
N ALA A 53 -4.83 12.23 -5.71
CA ALA A 53 -6.03 11.40 -5.76
C ALA A 53 -6.33 10.78 -7.14
N GLY A 54 -6.13 11.53 -8.23
CA GLY A 54 -6.36 11.06 -9.59
C GLY A 54 -5.39 9.97 -10.05
N ASP A 55 -4.21 9.88 -9.45
CA ASP A 55 -3.18 8.91 -9.83
C ASP A 55 -3.41 7.52 -9.19
N ASN A 56 -4.21 7.45 -8.13
CA ASN A 56 -4.59 6.24 -7.37
C ASN A 56 -3.47 5.20 -7.21
N ASN A 57 -2.28 5.63 -6.81
CA ASN A 57 -1.12 4.75 -6.64
C ASN A 57 -0.66 4.68 -5.16
N GLY A 58 0.40 3.87 -4.89
CA GLY A 58 0.90 3.63 -3.54
C GLY A 58 1.32 4.88 -2.78
N ASN A 59 1.89 5.90 -3.45
CA ASN A 59 2.30 7.15 -2.81
C ASN A 59 1.08 7.95 -2.34
N TRP A 60 0.06 8.09 -3.19
CA TRP A 60 -1.19 8.72 -2.80
C TRP A 60 -1.87 8.00 -1.62
N GLN A 61 -1.96 6.67 -1.69
CA GLN A 61 -2.56 5.88 -0.62
C GLN A 61 -1.83 6.06 0.71
N THR A 62 -0.50 6.17 0.68
CA THR A 62 0.31 6.45 1.87
C THR A 62 0.06 7.86 2.39
N ALA A 63 0.14 8.88 1.53
CA ALA A 63 -0.08 10.28 1.91
C ALA A 63 -1.48 10.49 2.52
N TRP A 64 -2.50 9.95 1.87
CA TRP A 64 -3.90 10.03 2.33
C TRP A 64 -4.13 9.33 3.66
N ARG A 65 -3.58 8.13 3.82
CA ARG A 65 -3.69 7.39 5.08
C ARG A 65 -2.98 8.12 6.21
N TRP A 66 -1.78 8.65 5.98
CA TRP A 66 -1.04 9.40 6.99
C TRP A 66 -1.75 10.69 7.39
N ALA A 67 -2.31 11.43 6.44
CA ALA A 67 -3.13 12.60 6.76
C ALA A 67 -4.33 12.24 7.65
N ARG A 68 -4.99 11.10 7.40
CA ARG A 68 -6.10 10.62 8.24
C ARG A 68 -5.64 10.15 9.62
N LEU A 69 -4.51 9.48 9.73
CA LEU A 69 -3.96 9.03 11.01
C LEU A 69 -3.50 10.20 11.88
N LEU A 70 -3.05 11.29 11.26
CA LEU A 70 -2.64 12.51 11.96
C LEU A 70 -3.83 13.44 12.27
N ALA A 71 -4.97 13.25 11.64
CA ALA A 71 -6.17 14.04 11.91
C ALA A 71 -6.56 13.96 13.40
N GLY A 72 -6.82 15.10 14.02
CA GLY A 72 -7.08 15.20 15.47
C GLY A 72 -5.83 15.42 16.33
N HIS A 73 -4.63 15.20 15.79
CA HIS A 73 -3.36 15.50 16.45
C HIS A 73 -2.65 16.71 15.83
N HIS A 74 -2.55 16.72 14.50
CA HIS A 74 -1.89 17.78 13.73
C HIS A 74 -2.71 18.12 12.49
N PRO A 75 -2.94 19.42 12.17
CA PRO A 75 -3.40 19.83 10.85
C PRO A 75 -2.44 19.29 9.79
N THR A 76 -2.95 18.75 8.70
CA THR A 76 -2.12 18.12 7.66
C THR A 76 -2.54 18.60 6.29
N ARG A 77 -1.57 18.93 5.42
CA ARG A 77 -1.81 19.31 4.03
C ARG A 77 -1.02 18.37 3.11
N ILE A 78 -1.66 17.84 2.06
CA ILE A 78 -1.00 17.03 1.03
C ILE A 78 -0.73 17.92 -0.18
N LEU A 79 0.51 17.93 -0.64
CA LEU A 79 0.96 18.72 -1.77
C LEU A 79 1.68 17.84 -2.79
N ARG A 80 1.56 18.15 -4.09
CA ARG A 80 2.39 17.53 -5.12
C ARG A 80 3.82 18.06 -5.07
N HIS A 81 3.96 19.36 -4.91
CA HIS A 81 5.24 20.05 -4.79
C HIS A 81 5.14 21.11 -3.70
N TRP A 82 6.22 21.32 -2.96
CA TRP A 82 6.32 22.39 -2.00
C TRP A 82 7.16 23.54 -2.56
N GLN A 83 6.73 24.77 -2.25
CA GLN A 83 7.43 26.02 -2.52
C GLN A 83 7.18 26.98 -1.37
N THR A 84 8.05 27.99 -1.19
CA THR A 84 8.00 28.93 -0.08
C THR A 84 6.67 29.68 0.07
N GLN A 85 5.94 29.89 -1.01
CA GLN A 85 4.62 30.51 -1.02
C GLN A 85 3.51 29.68 -0.34
N HIS A 86 3.75 28.41 -0.05
CA HIS A 86 2.77 27.59 0.66
C HIS A 86 2.64 27.90 2.15
N GLY A 87 3.43 28.87 2.64
CA GLY A 87 3.38 29.36 4.00
C GLY A 87 4.13 28.46 5.00
N PRO A 88 4.12 28.86 6.28
CA PRO A 88 4.84 28.14 7.34
C PRO A 88 4.19 26.78 7.64
N ALA A 89 5.02 25.82 8.03
CA ALA A 89 4.59 24.51 8.49
C ALA A 89 5.51 24.00 9.58
N LEU A 90 5.04 23.03 10.37
CA LEU A 90 5.77 22.46 11.49
C LEU A 90 6.89 21.53 11.01
N ALA A 91 6.57 20.64 10.08
CA ALA A 91 7.51 19.70 9.47
C ALA A 91 7.03 19.28 8.08
N MET A 92 7.94 18.70 7.27
CA MET A 92 7.64 18.12 5.96
C MET A 92 7.97 16.63 5.95
N LEU A 93 7.01 15.82 5.49
CA LEU A 93 7.15 14.39 5.18
C LEU A 93 7.11 14.24 3.65
N ALA A 94 8.25 13.97 3.01
CA ALA A 94 8.35 13.87 1.57
C ALA A 94 8.41 12.40 1.13
N LEU A 95 7.42 11.95 0.35
CA LEU A 95 7.37 10.59 -0.18
C LEU A 95 8.18 10.48 -1.47
N HIS A 96 9.04 9.48 -1.56
CA HIS A 96 9.88 9.16 -2.71
C HIS A 96 11.05 10.13 -2.93
N ALA A 97 12.24 9.74 -2.51
CA ALA A 97 13.46 10.55 -2.50
C ALA A 97 13.78 11.26 -3.82
N ARG A 98 13.64 10.57 -4.98
CA ARG A 98 13.92 11.16 -6.29
C ARG A 98 12.81 12.08 -6.78
N ARG A 99 11.55 11.64 -6.71
CA ARG A 99 10.42 12.39 -7.31
C ARG A 99 10.01 13.63 -6.50
N SER A 100 10.40 13.68 -5.23
CA SER A 100 10.17 14.83 -4.36
C SER A 100 11.43 15.66 -4.11
N SER A 101 12.53 15.39 -4.82
CA SER A 101 13.85 15.99 -4.59
C SER A 101 13.85 17.51 -4.61
N ASP A 102 13.12 18.14 -5.55
CA ASP A 102 13.05 19.60 -5.65
C ASP A 102 12.38 20.23 -4.42
N SER A 103 11.29 19.60 -3.95
CA SER A 103 10.61 20.03 -2.73
C SER A 103 11.46 19.83 -1.47
N ILE A 104 12.21 18.73 -1.41
CA ILE A 104 13.15 18.40 -0.33
C ILE A 104 14.25 19.45 -0.28
N ALA A 105 14.90 19.75 -1.40
CA ALA A 105 15.98 20.73 -1.48
C ALA A 105 15.48 22.14 -1.14
N ALA A 106 14.33 22.54 -1.69
CA ALA A 106 13.72 23.84 -1.41
C ALA A 106 13.37 23.99 0.09
N TRP A 107 12.78 22.95 0.71
CA TRP A 107 12.47 22.94 2.14
C TRP A 107 13.72 23.05 3.00
N ALA A 108 14.73 22.23 2.77
CA ALA A 108 15.99 22.23 3.53
C ALA A 108 16.70 23.59 3.45
N SER A 109 16.68 24.24 2.29
CA SER A 109 17.24 25.59 2.11
C SER A 109 16.45 26.65 2.88
N ALA A 110 15.11 26.61 2.82
CA ALA A 110 14.25 27.63 3.45
C ALA A 110 14.12 27.41 4.99
N HIS A 111 14.27 26.19 5.46
CA HIS A 111 14.02 25.76 6.83
C HIS A 111 15.12 24.84 7.37
N PRO A 112 16.37 25.31 7.49
CA PRO A 112 17.50 24.45 7.89
C PRO A 112 17.34 23.87 9.31
N GLN A 113 16.52 24.47 10.15
CA GLN A 113 16.24 24.05 11.53
C GLN A 113 14.86 23.38 11.70
N ARG A 114 14.09 23.19 10.62
CA ARG A 114 12.75 22.55 10.70
C ARG A 114 12.74 21.15 10.17
N GLY A 115 11.96 20.28 10.83
CA GLY A 115 11.91 18.87 10.59
C GLY A 115 11.60 18.46 9.14
N LEU A 116 12.48 17.66 8.57
CA LEU A 116 12.35 17.04 7.25
C LEU A 116 12.52 15.53 7.36
N ALA A 117 11.48 14.78 7.01
CA ALA A 117 11.57 13.34 6.81
C ALA A 117 11.39 12.97 5.34
N VAL A 118 12.22 12.03 4.86
CA VAL A 118 12.06 11.42 3.53
C VAL A 118 11.61 9.98 3.68
N VAL A 119 10.53 9.63 2.99
CA VAL A 119 9.89 8.31 3.02
C VAL A 119 10.23 7.56 1.75
N LEU A 120 10.92 6.44 1.90
CA LEU A 120 11.37 5.59 0.80
C LEU A 120 10.29 4.57 0.47
N THR A 121 9.74 4.68 -0.74
CA THR A 121 8.50 4.00 -1.13
C THR A 121 8.67 2.78 -2.01
N GLY A 122 9.90 2.47 -2.42
CA GLY A 122 10.26 1.25 -3.14
C GLY A 122 11.21 1.50 -4.30
N THR A 123 10.76 2.07 -5.41
CA THR A 123 11.63 2.29 -6.58
C THR A 123 12.77 3.26 -6.29
N ASP A 124 12.56 4.23 -5.43
CA ASP A 124 13.61 5.09 -4.92
C ASP A 124 14.66 4.31 -4.10
N LEU A 125 14.21 3.46 -3.18
CA LEU A 125 15.10 2.68 -2.30
C LEU A 125 15.93 1.64 -3.06
N TYR A 126 15.29 0.87 -3.97
CA TYR A 126 15.90 -0.31 -4.59
C TYR A 126 16.47 -0.08 -6.00
N ARG A 127 16.24 1.09 -6.59
CA ARG A 127 16.73 1.45 -7.91
C ARG A 127 17.38 2.82 -7.94
N ASP A 128 16.61 3.87 -7.57
CA ASP A 128 17.04 5.24 -7.83
C ASP A 128 18.22 5.67 -6.96
N LEU A 129 18.34 5.18 -5.73
CA LEU A 129 19.47 5.52 -4.82
C LEU A 129 20.83 5.09 -5.36
N ALA A 130 20.90 4.00 -6.13
CA ALA A 130 22.17 3.51 -6.70
C ALA A 130 22.74 4.46 -7.76
N GLU A 131 21.89 5.16 -8.51
CA GLU A 131 22.29 5.83 -9.75
C GLU A 131 21.92 7.30 -9.81
N ASN A 132 21.05 7.79 -8.94
CA ASN A 132 20.47 9.12 -9.04
C ASN A 132 20.99 10.08 -7.96
N PRO A 133 21.82 11.09 -8.32
CA PRO A 133 22.38 12.05 -7.35
C PRO A 133 21.33 12.86 -6.59
N GLN A 134 20.17 13.16 -7.20
CA GLN A 134 19.09 13.90 -6.51
C GLN A 134 18.45 13.05 -5.43
N ALA A 135 18.28 11.74 -5.67
CA ALA A 135 17.80 10.82 -4.64
C ALA A 135 18.78 10.71 -3.46
N GLN A 136 20.09 10.59 -3.76
CA GLN A 136 21.15 10.58 -2.74
C GLN A 136 21.19 11.88 -1.94
N ASN A 137 21.12 13.03 -2.59
CA ASN A 137 21.06 14.34 -1.94
C ASN A 137 19.82 14.48 -1.03
N SER A 138 18.68 13.92 -1.45
CA SER A 138 17.47 13.92 -0.62
C SER A 138 17.67 13.18 0.70
N LEU A 139 18.43 12.08 0.70
CA LEU A 139 18.80 11.39 1.93
C LEU A 139 19.73 12.24 2.81
N ALA A 140 20.71 12.91 2.22
CA ALA A 140 21.64 13.76 2.96
C ALA A 140 20.93 14.91 3.67
N LEU A 141 19.98 15.56 3.00
CA LEU A 141 19.22 16.70 3.51
C LEU A 141 18.19 16.33 4.59
N ALA A 142 17.70 15.09 4.59
CA ALA A 142 16.69 14.63 5.55
C ALA A 142 17.26 14.49 6.97
N GLN A 143 16.54 14.95 7.98
CA GLN A 143 16.85 14.69 9.39
C GLN A 143 16.42 13.27 9.79
N GLN A 144 15.33 12.77 9.22
CA GLN A 144 14.85 11.42 9.45
C GLN A 144 14.53 10.72 8.10
N LEU A 145 14.82 9.44 8.05
CA LEU A 145 14.43 8.58 6.93
C LEU A 145 13.41 7.56 7.39
N VAL A 146 12.44 7.27 6.56
CA VAL A 146 11.43 6.24 6.82
C VAL A 146 11.50 5.18 5.73
N VAL A 147 11.62 3.93 6.14
CA VAL A 147 11.43 2.76 5.28
C VAL A 147 10.16 2.02 5.72
N LEU A 148 9.52 1.29 4.81
CA LEU A 148 8.19 0.73 5.05
C LEU A 148 8.21 -0.73 5.53
N GLN A 149 9.40 -1.30 5.71
CA GLN A 149 9.64 -2.65 6.24
C GLN A 149 11.11 -2.81 6.70
N GLU A 150 11.38 -3.87 7.48
CA GLU A 150 12.63 -4.06 8.21
C GLU A 150 13.89 -4.12 7.34
N LEU A 151 13.86 -4.86 6.22
CA LEU A 151 15.04 -5.00 5.34
C LEU A 151 15.34 -3.72 4.54
N GLY A 152 14.40 -2.78 4.50
CA GLY A 152 14.63 -1.47 3.92
C GLY A 152 15.75 -0.68 4.61
N LEU A 153 15.99 -0.93 5.91
CA LEU A 153 17.13 -0.33 6.61
C LEU A 153 18.47 -0.81 6.05
N GLN A 154 18.56 -2.08 5.67
CA GLN A 154 19.78 -2.67 5.14
C GLN A 154 20.07 -2.19 3.70
N ALA A 155 19.01 -1.85 2.95
CA ALA A 155 19.13 -1.30 1.60
C ALA A 155 19.64 0.15 1.56
N LEU A 156 19.64 0.85 2.71
CA LEU A 156 20.21 2.19 2.82
C LEU A 156 21.74 2.16 2.90
N PRO A 157 22.43 3.17 2.36
CA PRO A 157 23.85 3.42 2.66
C PRO A 157 24.07 3.48 4.17
N SER A 158 25.20 2.92 4.63
CA SER A 158 25.48 2.75 6.06
C SER A 158 25.43 4.04 6.86
N GLU A 159 25.91 5.14 6.28
CA GLU A 159 25.94 6.49 6.87
C GLU A 159 24.55 7.08 7.13
N HIS A 160 23.53 6.59 6.42
CA HIS A 160 22.15 7.06 6.57
C HIS A 160 21.28 6.21 7.51
N ARG A 161 21.73 4.99 7.85
CA ARG A 161 20.96 4.06 8.72
C ARG A 161 20.68 4.61 10.11
N PRO A 162 21.61 5.36 10.78
CA PRO A 162 21.36 5.87 12.13
C PRO A 162 20.17 6.81 12.23
N LYS A 163 19.81 7.54 11.15
CA LYS A 163 18.64 8.42 11.09
C LYS A 163 17.41 7.78 10.44
N ALA A 164 17.45 6.46 10.18
CA ALA A 164 16.38 5.73 9.54
C ALA A 164 15.54 4.94 10.54
N ARG A 165 14.25 4.85 10.28
CA ARG A 165 13.30 4.04 11.05
C ARG A 165 12.33 3.30 10.17
N VAL A 166 11.79 2.20 10.69
CA VAL A 166 10.70 1.47 10.05
C VAL A 166 9.37 2.05 10.51
N ILE A 167 8.50 2.38 9.56
CA ILE A 167 7.09 2.63 9.80
C ILE A 167 6.30 1.73 8.87
N TYR A 168 5.78 0.63 9.41
CA TYR A 168 4.88 -0.23 8.66
C TYR A 168 3.60 0.50 8.32
N GLN A 169 3.14 0.30 7.09
CA GLN A 169 1.84 0.80 6.66
C GLN A 169 0.71 -0.06 7.23
N SER A 170 -0.45 0.52 7.43
CA SER A 170 -1.57 -0.16 8.06
C SER A 170 -2.80 -0.30 7.18
N THR A 171 -3.64 -1.24 7.55
CA THR A 171 -5.00 -1.41 7.02
C THR A 171 -5.95 -1.92 8.11
N THR A 172 -7.24 -1.73 7.89
CA THR A 172 -8.25 -2.26 8.81
C THR A 172 -8.32 -3.78 8.72
N MET A 173 -8.42 -4.41 9.88
CA MET A 173 -8.71 -5.85 9.99
C MET A 173 -10.07 -6.16 9.37
N ARG A 174 -10.15 -7.31 8.71
CA ARG A 174 -11.41 -7.87 8.20
C ARG A 174 -11.61 -9.29 8.71
N GLN A 175 -12.83 -9.61 9.05
CA GLN A 175 -13.17 -10.98 9.45
C GLN A 175 -12.98 -11.94 8.25
N PRO A 176 -12.37 -13.11 8.47
CA PRO A 176 -12.29 -14.14 7.43
C PRO A 176 -13.68 -14.51 6.91
N MET A 177 -13.79 -14.73 5.61
CA MET A 177 -15.04 -15.21 4.99
C MET A 177 -14.96 -16.72 4.71
N PRO A 178 -16.11 -17.45 4.74
CA PRO A 178 -16.16 -18.84 4.33
C PRO A 178 -15.58 -19.02 2.92
N LYS A 179 -14.78 -20.06 2.75
CA LYS A 179 -14.09 -20.38 1.49
C LYS A 179 -14.65 -21.67 0.92
N THR A 180 -14.73 -21.74 -0.43
CA THR A 180 -15.22 -22.93 -1.10
C THR A 180 -14.20 -24.08 -0.99
N GLU A 181 -14.67 -25.30 -0.84
CA GLU A 181 -13.82 -26.50 -0.86
C GLU A 181 -13.64 -27.08 -2.27
N ARG A 182 -14.48 -26.66 -3.23
CA ARG A 182 -14.48 -27.20 -4.60
C ARG A 182 -13.17 -26.95 -5.34
N HIS A 183 -12.54 -25.78 -5.10
CA HIS A 183 -11.31 -25.38 -5.76
C HIS A 183 -10.52 -24.40 -4.88
N LEU A 184 -9.21 -24.35 -5.06
CA LEU A 184 -8.34 -23.33 -4.49
C LEU A 184 -8.54 -22.04 -5.26
N ARG A 185 -9.06 -21.00 -4.59
CA ARG A 185 -9.20 -19.66 -5.17
C ARG A 185 -7.95 -18.84 -4.86
N VAL A 186 -7.23 -18.47 -5.90
CA VAL A 186 -6.02 -17.67 -5.86
C VAL A 186 -6.35 -16.26 -6.39
N VAL A 187 -5.81 -15.22 -5.77
CA VAL A 187 -5.91 -13.86 -6.27
C VAL A 187 -4.53 -13.23 -6.39
N MET A 188 -4.24 -12.55 -7.48
CA MET A 188 -3.14 -11.59 -7.61
C MET A 188 -3.72 -10.19 -7.75
N VAL A 189 -3.16 -9.21 -7.06
CA VAL A 189 -3.57 -7.81 -7.13
C VAL A 189 -2.37 -6.94 -7.45
N GLY A 190 -2.46 -6.20 -8.54
CA GLY A 190 -1.46 -5.25 -9.00
C GLY A 190 -1.73 -4.82 -10.42
N HIS A 191 -1.54 -3.53 -10.72
CA HIS A 191 -1.59 -3.07 -12.10
C HIS A 191 -0.57 -3.82 -12.95
N LEU A 192 -0.91 -4.08 -14.20
CA LEU A 192 -0.01 -4.74 -15.16
C LEU A 192 1.11 -3.76 -15.52
N ARG A 193 2.26 -3.96 -14.90
CA ARG A 193 3.50 -3.24 -15.13
C ARG A 193 4.70 -4.12 -14.73
N GLU A 194 5.86 -3.78 -15.25
CA GLU A 194 7.06 -4.61 -15.17
C GLU A 194 7.44 -4.99 -13.72
N GLU A 195 7.39 -4.05 -12.78
CA GLU A 195 7.78 -4.29 -11.39
C GLU A 195 6.89 -5.34 -10.68
N LYS A 196 5.67 -5.56 -11.16
CA LYS A 196 4.74 -6.56 -10.60
C LYS A 196 4.95 -7.96 -11.16
N MET A 197 5.75 -8.10 -12.22
CA MET A 197 6.10 -9.37 -12.87
C MET A 197 4.88 -10.30 -13.11
N PRO A 198 3.81 -9.82 -13.78
CA PRO A 198 2.64 -10.64 -14.04
C PRO A 198 2.95 -11.88 -14.90
N GLN A 199 4.04 -11.84 -15.66
CA GLN A 199 4.52 -12.97 -16.49
C GLN A 199 4.77 -14.23 -15.67
N THR A 200 5.24 -14.10 -14.42
CA THR A 200 5.46 -15.26 -13.53
C THR A 200 4.12 -15.98 -13.25
N LEU A 201 3.06 -15.20 -12.95
CA LEU A 201 1.72 -15.79 -12.74
C LEU A 201 1.16 -16.40 -14.02
N TRP A 202 1.36 -15.78 -15.19
CA TRP A 202 0.89 -16.29 -16.47
C TRP A 202 1.61 -17.58 -16.87
N ALA A 203 2.92 -17.64 -16.63
CA ALA A 203 3.69 -18.88 -16.84
C ALA A 203 3.19 -19.98 -15.88
N ALA A 204 2.96 -19.66 -14.62
CA ALA A 204 2.38 -20.62 -13.68
C ALA A 204 0.98 -21.10 -14.11
N ALA A 205 0.12 -20.20 -14.62
CA ALA A 205 -1.19 -20.57 -15.14
C ALA A 205 -1.10 -21.55 -16.33
N ARG A 206 -0.13 -21.36 -17.22
CA ARG A 206 0.09 -22.30 -18.36
C ARG A 206 0.65 -23.66 -17.92
N LEU A 207 1.39 -23.71 -16.80
CA LEU A 207 1.93 -24.96 -16.24
C LEU A 207 0.89 -25.74 -15.41
N LEU A 208 -0.21 -25.09 -15.03
CA LEU A 208 -1.31 -25.71 -14.30
C LEU A 208 -2.30 -26.30 -15.28
N ALA A 209 -2.69 -27.57 -15.06
CA ALA A 209 -3.80 -28.16 -15.79
C ALA A 209 -5.15 -27.62 -15.26
N PRO A 210 -6.18 -27.45 -16.11
CA PRO A 210 -7.49 -26.95 -15.68
C PRO A 210 -8.15 -27.81 -14.59
N GLU A 211 -7.93 -29.11 -14.61
CA GLU A 211 -8.44 -30.09 -13.65
C GLU A 211 -7.73 -30.06 -12.29
N ALA A 212 -6.65 -29.33 -12.15
CA ALA A 212 -5.94 -29.20 -10.87
C ALA A 212 -6.81 -28.60 -9.75
N GLY A 213 -8.00 -28.11 -10.05
CA GLY A 213 -8.91 -27.50 -9.09
C GLY A 213 -8.36 -26.19 -8.49
N ILE A 214 -7.59 -25.45 -9.27
CA ILE A 214 -7.03 -24.13 -8.90
C ILE A 214 -7.64 -23.10 -9.85
N ARG A 215 -8.15 -21.98 -9.29
CA ARG A 215 -8.68 -20.85 -10.05
C ARG A 215 -7.96 -19.59 -9.67
N ILE A 216 -7.53 -18.81 -10.67
CA ILE A 216 -6.70 -17.64 -10.52
C ILE A 216 -7.47 -16.42 -11.02
N ASP A 217 -7.73 -15.45 -10.14
CA ASP A 217 -8.23 -14.13 -10.47
C ASP A 217 -7.07 -13.12 -10.40
N HIS A 218 -6.84 -12.36 -11.48
CA HIS A 218 -5.84 -11.31 -11.55
C HIS A 218 -6.53 -9.95 -11.64
N ILE A 219 -6.27 -9.06 -10.67
CA ILE A 219 -6.90 -7.76 -10.52
C ILE A 219 -5.85 -6.68 -10.75
N GLY A 220 -6.11 -5.76 -11.67
CA GLY A 220 -5.27 -4.61 -11.96
C GLY A 220 -5.49 -4.08 -13.38
N ALA A 221 -5.47 -2.77 -13.55
CA ALA A 221 -5.53 -2.16 -14.87
C ALA A 221 -4.23 -2.41 -15.66
N ALA A 222 -4.32 -2.48 -16.96
CA ALA A 222 -3.15 -2.51 -17.83
C ALA A 222 -2.59 -1.09 -17.96
N LEU A 223 -1.52 -0.80 -17.22
CA LEU A 223 -0.76 0.44 -17.37
C LEU A 223 0.24 0.33 -18.53
N ASP A 224 0.58 -0.89 -18.91
CA ASP A 224 1.33 -1.24 -20.11
C ASP A 224 0.39 -1.99 -21.06
N PRO A 225 0.09 -1.46 -22.26
CA PRO A 225 -0.80 -2.11 -23.23
C PRO A 225 -0.34 -3.50 -23.66
N GLN A 226 0.98 -3.73 -23.79
CA GLN A 226 1.53 -5.02 -24.20
C GLN A 226 1.28 -6.09 -23.13
N LEU A 227 1.41 -5.74 -21.85
CA LEU A 227 1.05 -6.62 -20.74
C LEU A 227 -0.46 -6.89 -20.70
N GLY A 228 -1.28 -5.93 -21.12
CA GLY A 228 -2.72 -6.12 -21.28
C GLY A 228 -3.06 -7.19 -22.32
N GLU A 229 -2.41 -7.16 -23.50
CA GLU A 229 -2.61 -8.18 -24.54
C GLU A 229 -2.11 -9.56 -24.08
N GLN A 230 -0.99 -9.64 -23.37
CA GLN A 230 -0.51 -10.89 -22.79
C GLN A 230 -1.47 -11.48 -21.74
N ALA A 231 -2.10 -10.64 -20.93
CA ALA A 231 -3.12 -11.07 -19.98
C ALA A 231 -4.35 -11.68 -20.70
N LYS A 232 -4.84 -11.04 -21.77
CA LYS A 232 -5.92 -11.53 -22.61
C LYS A 232 -5.56 -12.86 -23.27
N ALA A 233 -4.37 -12.95 -23.87
CA ALA A 233 -3.88 -14.18 -24.48
C ALA A 233 -3.78 -15.34 -23.48
N THR A 234 -3.33 -15.05 -22.25
CA THR A 234 -3.28 -16.04 -21.17
C THR A 234 -4.68 -16.48 -20.75
N MET A 235 -5.64 -15.55 -20.66
CA MET A 235 -7.03 -15.86 -20.35
C MET A 235 -7.69 -16.72 -21.43
N ALA A 236 -7.37 -16.50 -22.70
CA ALA A 236 -7.86 -17.33 -23.80
C ALA A 236 -7.28 -18.76 -23.78
N ALA A 237 -6.00 -18.90 -23.38
CA ALA A 237 -5.31 -20.19 -23.33
C ALA A 237 -5.59 -21.00 -22.04
N CYS A 238 -5.95 -20.35 -20.93
CA CYS A 238 -6.07 -20.97 -19.61
C CYS A 238 -7.44 -20.65 -18.98
N SER A 239 -8.40 -21.56 -19.10
CA SER A 239 -9.79 -21.40 -18.62
C SER A 239 -9.90 -21.19 -17.10
N HIS A 240 -8.88 -21.58 -16.34
CA HIS A 240 -8.77 -21.40 -14.88
C HIS A 240 -8.11 -20.07 -14.46
N TYR A 241 -7.63 -19.26 -15.41
CA TYR A 241 -7.12 -17.91 -15.19
C TYR A 241 -8.10 -16.86 -15.72
N ARG A 242 -8.32 -15.79 -14.93
CA ARG A 242 -9.16 -14.66 -15.33
C ARG A 242 -8.47 -13.36 -14.98
N TRP A 243 -8.31 -12.49 -15.95
CA TRP A 243 -7.94 -11.10 -15.71
C TRP A 243 -9.20 -10.24 -15.61
N LEU A 244 -9.39 -9.56 -14.47
CA LEU A 244 -10.60 -8.82 -14.13
C LEU A 244 -10.47 -7.31 -14.40
N GLY A 245 -9.31 -6.84 -14.92
CA GLY A 245 -9.04 -5.42 -15.05
C GLY A 245 -8.91 -4.71 -13.70
N GLY A 246 -9.03 -3.40 -13.70
CA GLY A 246 -9.04 -2.59 -12.48
C GLY A 246 -10.38 -2.69 -11.76
N LEU A 247 -10.34 -2.94 -10.45
CA LEU A 247 -11.52 -2.93 -9.58
C LEU A 247 -11.41 -1.79 -8.56
N THR A 248 -12.54 -1.40 -7.96
CA THR A 248 -12.53 -0.51 -6.81
C THR A 248 -11.78 -1.15 -5.63
N HIS A 249 -11.24 -0.32 -4.73
CA HIS A 249 -10.51 -0.81 -3.55
C HIS A 249 -11.37 -1.77 -2.72
N GLU A 250 -12.64 -1.42 -2.48
CA GLU A 250 -13.56 -2.27 -1.72
C GLU A 250 -13.82 -3.62 -2.41
N ALA A 251 -14.08 -3.64 -3.72
CA ALA A 251 -14.26 -4.87 -4.47
C ALA A 251 -12.99 -5.74 -4.46
N THR A 252 -11.82 -5.12 -4.55
CA THR A 252 -10.51 -5.80 -4.44
C THR A 252 -10.35 -6.43 -3.07
N ARG A 253 -10.61 -5.68 -1.98
CA ARG A 253 -10.54 -6.19 -0.61
C ARG A 253 -11.49 -7.38 -0.38
N GLN A 254 -12.70 -7.34 -0.93
CA GLN A 254 -13.64 -8.48 -0.86
C GLN A 254 -13.12 -9.70 -1.63
N ARG A 255 -12.45 -9.51 -2.77
CA ARG A 255 -11.83 -10.61 -3.51
C ARG A 255 -10.68 -11.25 -2.74
N ILE A 256 -9.80 -10.43 -2.12
CA ILE A 256 -8.75 -10.92 -1.23
C ILE A 256 -9.35 -11.73 -0.08
N GLN A 257 -10.36 -11.21 0.60
CA GLN A 257 -11.02 -11.84 1.75
C GLN A 257 -11.65 -13.20 1.41
N ARG A 258 -12.17 -13.36 0.17
CA ARG A 258 -12.78 -14.62 -0.32
C ARG A 258 -11.75 -15.59 -0.91
N ALA A 259 -10.54 -15.15 -1.19
CA ALA A 259 -9.49 -16.01 -1.73
C ALA A 259 -8.90 -16.93 -0.66
N HIS A 260 -8.41 -18.10 -1.05
CA HIS A 260 -7.62 -18.98 -0.19
C HIS A 260 -6.19 -18.49 -0.07
N LEU A 261 -5.68 -17.88 -1.15
CA LEU A 261 -4.31 -17.38 -1.26
C LEU A 261 -4.27 -16.08 -2.04
N LEU A 262 -3.41 -15.17 -1.60
CA LEU A 262 -2.88 -14.11 -2.43
C LEU A 262 -1.54 -14.57 -3.03
N VAL A 263 -1.32 -14.35 -4.33
CA VAL A 263 -0.02 -14.49 -4.98
C VAL A 263 0.56 -13.10 -5.26
N HIS A 264 1.84 -12.90 -4.93
CA HIS A 264 2.54 -11.63 -5.12
C HIS A 264 3.89 -11.87 -5.79
N CYS A 265 3.98 -11.56 -7.09
CA CYS A 265 5.13 -11.89 -7.94
C CYS A 265 6.15 -10.75 -8.07
N SER A 266 5.95 -9.61 -7.43
CA SER A 266 6.75 -8.40 -7.63
C SER A 266 8.25 -8.63 -7.48
N ARG A 267 9.04 -7.93 -8.30
CA ARG A 267 10.51 -7.90 -8.19
C ARG A 267 11.04 -6.77 -7.31
N MET A 268 10.20 -5.80 -6.98
CA MET A 268 10.58 -4.64 -6.19
C MET A 268 9.37 -4.07 -5.43
N GLU A 269 9.51 -3.94 -4.12
CA GLU A 269 8.50 -3.35 -3.23
C GLU A 269 9.16 -2.64 -2.05
N GLY A 270 8.67 -1.44 -1.73
CA GLY A 270 9.04 -0.76 -0.48
C GLY A 270 8.23 -1.27 0.70
N GLY A 271 6.90 -1.36 0.50
CA GLY A 271 5.93 -1.93 1.42
C GLY A 271 4.65 -2.20 0.65
N ALA A 272 4.39 -3.46 0.32
CA ALA A 272 3.28 -3.84 -0.56
C ALA A 272 1.94 -3.80 0.20
N HIS A 273 1.09 -2.82 -0.07
CA HIS A 273 -0.24 -2.68 0.55
C HIS A 273 -1.05 -3.96 0.47
N VAL A 274 -1.01 -4.64 -0.67
CA VAL A 274 -1.78 -5.87 -0.89
C VAL A 274 -1.39 -7.01 0.05
N LEU A 275 -0.11 -7.06 0.48
CA LEU A 275 0.35 -8.06 1.46
C LEU A 275 -0.30 -7.83 2.82
N MET A 276 -0.24 -6.59 3.33
CA MET A 276 -0.89 -6.28 4.61
C MET A 276 -2.41 -6.45 4.54
N GLU A 277 -3.03 -6.12 3.39
CA GLU A 277 -4.45 -6.33 3.17
C GLU A 277 -4.84 -7.80 3.21
N ALA A 278 -4.02 -8.69 2.63
CA ALA A 278 -4.23 -10.12 2.70
C ALA A 278 -4.05 -10.65 4.11
N VAL A 279 -2.94 -10.31 4.77
CA VAL A 279 -2.64 -10.68 6.16
C VAL A 279 -3.77 -10.24 7.10
N CYS A 280 -4.22 -8.98 7.00
CA CYS A 280 -5.31 -8.43 7.81
C CYS A 280 -6.72 -8.90 7.41
N SER A 281 -6.84 -9.72 6.37
CA SER A 281 -8.09 -10.38 5.96
C SER A 281 -8.08 -11.89 6.23
N GLY A 282 -7.03 -12.41 6.89
CA GLY A 282 -6.85 -13.84 7.13
C GLY A 282 -6.59 -14.64 5.85
N THR A 283 -6.07 -13.98 4.80
CA THR A 283 -5.72 -14.63 3.53
C THR A 283 -4.21 -14.78 3.47
N PRO A 284 -3.66 -16.02 3.54
CA PRO A 284 -2.24 -16.25 3.45
C PRO A 284 -1.69 -15.90 2.06
N VAL A 285 -0.37 -15.77 1.97
CA VAL A 285 0.32 -15.23 0.80
C VAL A 285 1.32 -16.22 0.25
N LEU A 286 1.47 -16.31 -1.07
CA LEU A 286 2.67 -16.80 -1.73
C LEU A 286 3.37 -15.61 -2.38
N ALA A 287 4.63 -15.39 -2.05
CA ALA A 287 5.36 -14.18 -2.47
C ALA A 287 6.72 -14.51 -3.08
N SER A 288 7.14 -13.75 -4.09
CA SER A 288 8.53 -13.75 -4.54
C SER A 288 9.46 -13.39 -3.36
N ARG A 289 10.60 -14.10 -3.23
CA ARG A 289 11.57 -13.83 -2.17
C ARG A 289 12.43 -12.62 -2.52
N ILE A 290 11.92 -11.46 -2.20
CA ILE A 290 12.61 -10.16 -2.31
C ILE A 290 12.56 -9.44 -0.96
N ASP A 291 13.49 -8.54 -0.71
CA ASP A 291 13.62 -7.83 0.57
C ASP A 291 12.31 -7.18 1.02
N GLY A 292 11.61 -6.52 0.09
CA GLY A 292 10.33 -5.88 0.38
C GLY A 292 9.27 -6.84 0.93
N ASN A 293 9.22 -8.06 0.43
CA ASN A 293 8.29 -9.08 0.89
C ASN A 293 8.78 -9.76 2.18
N VAL A 294 10.10 -10.04 2.25
CA VAL A 294 10.73 -10.67 3.42
C VAL A 294 10.60 -9.76 4.65
N GLY A 295 10.84 -8.46 4.52
CA GLY A 295 10.68 -7.51 5.61
C GLY A 295 9.24 -7.37 6.11
N MET A 296 8.24 -7.67 5.28
CA MET A 296 6.83 -7.66 5.68
C MET A 296 6.37 -8.98 6.30
N LEU A 297 6.77 -10.12 5.73
CA LEU A 297 6.28 -11.46 6.11
C LEU A 297 7.20 -12.21 7.07
N GLY A 298 8.46 -11.77 7.20
CA GLY A 298 9.49 -12.42 8.03
C GLY A 298 10.38 -13.39 7.24
N ALA A 299 11.63 -13.57 7.69
CA ALA A 299 12.64 -14.36 6.98
C ALA A 299 12.27 -15.83 6.81
N ASP A 300 11.60 -16.43 7.83
CA ASP A 300 11.25 -17.85 7.91
C ASP A 300 9.84 -18.17 7.38
N TYR A 301 9.23 -17.22 6.66
CA TYR A 301 7.92 -17.44 6.06
C TYR A 301 7.95 -18.54 5.00
N ALA A 302 7.07 -19.52 5.12
CA ALA A 302 7.11 -20.73 4.29
C ALA A 302 6.54 -20.52 2.87
N GLY A 303 5.90 -19.38 2.59
CA GLY A 303 5.21 -19.10 1.32
C GLY A 303 6.08 -18.40 0.27
N TYR A 304 7.41 -18.40 0.41
CA TYR A 304 8.29 -17.79 -0.59
C TYR A 304 8.60 -18.73 -1.75
N PHE A 305 8.70 -18.13 -2.93
CA PHE A 305 9.27 -18.75 -4.12
C PHE A 305 10.36 -17.84 -4.72
N PRO A 306 11.37 -18.40 -5.43
CA PRO A 306 12.40 -17.61 -6.09
C PRO A 306 11.79 -16.62 -7.09
N LEU A 307 12.37 -15.42 -7.18
CA LEU A 307 11.90 -14.39 -8.10
C LEU A 307 11.84 -14.91 -9.54
N GLY A 308 10.68 -14.80 -10.18
CA GLY A 308 10.45 -15.23 -11.57
C GLY A 308 10.23 -16.74 -11.75
N ASP A 309 10.37 -17.54 -10.69
CA ASP A 309 10.24 -19.00 -10.78
C ASP A 309 8.78 -19.45 -10.76
N ALA A 310 8.20 -19.65 -11.97
CA ALA A 310 6.85 -20.14 -12.12
C ALA A 310 6.69 -21.61 -11.70
N HIS A 311 7.73 -22.45 -11.81
CA HIS A 311 7.68 -23.85 -11.38
C HIS A 311 7.59 -23.97 -9.87
N ALA A 312 8.40 -23.22 -9.13
CA ALA A 312 8.31 -23.16 -7.68
C ALA A 312 6.95 -22.64 -7.21
N LEU A 313 6.41 -21.61 -7.87
CA LEU A 313 5.06 -21.11 -7.58
C LEU A 313 3.99 -22.20 -7.80
N VAL A 314 4.06 -22.95 -8.92
CA VAL A 314 3.15 -24.06 -9.20
C VAL A 314 3.25 -25.17 -8.16
N ALA A 315 4.47 -25.52 -7.73
CA ALA A 315 4.67 -26.51 -6.67
C ALA A 315 3.96 -26.11 -5.36
N LEU A 316 4.11 -24.85 -4.93
CA LEU A 316 3.44 -24.33 -3.74
C LEU A 316 1.90 -24.28 -3.91
N LEU A 317 1.41 -23.88 -5.08
CA LEU A 317 -0.03 -23.87 -5.38
C LEU A 317 -0.63 -25.28 -5.32
N ARG A 318 0.05 -26.28 -5.89
CA ARG A 318 -0.35 -27.69 -5.83
C ARG A 318 -0.34 -28.21 -4.40
N GLN A 319 0.70 -27.93 -3.64
CA GLN A 319 0.78 -28.30 -2.23
C GLN A 319 -0.38 -27.69 -1.41
N CYS A 320 -0.67 -26.40 -1.60
CA CYS A 320 -1.81 -25.75 -0.95
C CYS A 320 -3.15 -26.39 -1.35
N ARG A 321 -3.30 -26.81 -2.60
CA ARG A 321 -4.53 -27.48 -3.08
C ARG A 321 -4.67 -28.90 -2.52
N GLN A 322 -3.59 -29.69 -2.54
CA GLN A 322 -3.59 -31.09 -2.11
C GLN A 322 -3.81 -31.25 -0.62
N GLN A 323 -3.14 -30.41 0.19
CA GLN A 323 -3.26 -30.46 1.65
C GLN A 323 -4.55 -29.78 2.14
N GLY A 324 -5.24 -29.02 1.27
CA GLY A 324 -6.51 -28.40 1.58
C GLY A 324 -6.49 -27.54 2.83
N GLN A 325 -7.58 -27.58 3.61
CA GLN A 325 -7.72 -26.91 4.90
C GLN A 325 -7.46 -27.89 6.08
N THR A 326 -6.74 -28.99 5.84
CA THR A 326 -6.42 -29.93 6.90
C THR A 326 -5.59 -29.23 8.00
N SER A 327 -5.87 -29.56 9.23
CA SER A 327 -5.08 -29.11 10.39
C SER A 327 -3.60 -29.48 10.16
N GLY A 328 -2.73 -28.46 10.18
CA GLY A 328 -1.29 -28.62 9.91
C GLY A 328 -0.89 -28.58 8.42
N GLY A 329 -1.84 -28.47 7.49
CA GLY A 329 -1.56 -28.32 6.05
C GLY A 329 -0.88 -26.97 5.72
N MET A 330 -0.38 -26.87 4.47
CA MET A 330 0.38 -25.68 4.04
C MET A 330 -0.42 -24.37 4.22
N LEU A 331 -1.71 -24.34 3.86
CA LEU A 331 -2.55 -23.15 4.06
C LEU A 331 -2.66 -22.74 5.52
N ALA A 332 -2.85 -23.70 6.43
CA ALA A 332 -2.94 -23.44 7.87
C ALA A 332 -1.60 -22.88 8.40
N ARG A 333 -0.47 -23.46 7.98
CA ARG A 333 0.87 -22.98 8.31
C ARG A 333 1.10 -21.55 7.86
N LEU A 334 0.80 -21.24 6.59
CA LEU A 334 0.95 -19.89 6.04
C LEU A 334 0.04 -18.90 6.75
N GLN A 335 -1.19 -19.28 7.07
CA GLN A 335 -2.14 -18.44 7.78
C GLN A 335 -1.67 -18.12 9.21
N ALA A 336 -1.14 -19.10 9.92
CA ALA A 336 -0.56 -18.91 11.25
C ALA A 336 0.63 -17.93 11.21
N GLN A 337 1.56 -18.11 10.26
CA GLN A 337 2.70 -17.22 10.09
C GLN A 337 2.29 -15.79 9.71
N CYS A 338 1.32 -15.62 8.81
CA CYS A 338 0.72 -14.31 8.51
C CYS A 338 0.09 -13.68 9.76
N GLY A 339 -0.60 -14.47 10.59
CA GLY A 339 -1.21 -14.03 11.83
C GLY A 339 -0.23 -13.37 12.80
N LEU A 340 1.00 -13.87 12.89
CA LEU A 340 2.06 -13.29 13.73
C LEU A 340 2.47 -11.87 13.29
N ARG A 341 2.22 -11.50 12.05
CA ARG A 341 2.57 -10.18 11.48
C ARG A 341 1.42 -9.16 11.55
N GLN A 342 0.19 -9.58 11.86
CA GLN A 342 -0.99 -8.70 11.82
C GLN A 342 -0.87 -7.44 12.67
N ALA A 343 -0.28 -7.55 13.86
CA ALA A 343 -0.13 -6.43 14.77
C ALA A 343 0.73 -5.29 14.18
N LEU A 344 1.69 -5.60 13.31
CA LEU A 344 2.53 -4.60 12.62
C LEU A 344 1.72 -3.71 11.68
N PHE A 345 0.62 -4.24 11.13
CA PHE A 345 -0.23 -3.57 10.15
C PHE A 345 -1.48 -2.94 10.78
N ALA A 346 -1.50 -2.78 12.10
CA ALA A 346 -2.60 -2.14 12.80
C ALA A 346 -2.55 -0.60 12.64
N PRO A 347 -3.70 0.09 12.38
CA PRO A 347 -3.73 1.54 12.28
C PRO A 347 -3.16 2.27 13.50
N ALA A 348 -3.40 1.76 14.69
CA ALA A 348 -2.85 2.33 15.93
C ALA A 348 -1.32 2.26 16.00
N ALA A 349 -0.71 1.19 15.45
CA ALA A 349 0.74 1.05 15.42
C ALA A 349 1.38 2.05 14.45
N GLU A 350 0.82 2.20 13.24
CA GLU A 350 1.28 3.21 12.25
C GLU A 350 1.10 4.62 12.80
N GLN A 351 -0.05 4.93 13.41
CA GLN A 351 -0.32 6.25 14.01
C GLN A 351 0.69 6.57 15.12
N ALA A 352 0.92 5.65 16.05
CA ALA A 352 1.89 5.86 17.13
C ALA A 352 3.32 6.08 16.60
N ALA A 353 3.72 5.36 15.54
CA ALA A 353 5.02 5.54 14.90
C ALA A 353 5.13 6.91 14.19
N LEU A 354 4.07 7.36 13.51
CA LEU A 354 4.01 8.68 12.89
C LEU A 354 4.09 9.81 13.91
N LEU A 355 3.36 9.70 15.01
CA LEU A 355 3.39 10.73 16.08
C LEU A 355 4.79 10.84 16.70
N ARG A 356 5.46 9.71 16.94
CA ARG A 356 6.86 9.72 17.40
C ARG A 356 7.79 10.35 16.36
N LEU A 357 7.63 10.04 15.07
CA LEU A 357 8.40 10.69 14.01
C LEU A 357 8.25 12.22 14.04
N ILE A 358 7.01 12.71 14.15
CA ILE A 358 6.74 14.16 14.20
C ILE A 358 7.34 14.78 15.46
N GLN A 359 7.19 14.13 16.62
CA GLN A 359 7.80 14.59 17.88
C GLN A 359 9.30 14.74 17.73
N ASP A 360 10.01 13.76 17.17
CA ASP A 360 11.46 13.83 16.97
C ASP A 360 11.87 14.91 15.96
N LEU A 361 11.08 15.13 14.91
CA LEU A 361 11.31 16.19 13.92
C LEU A 361 11.09 17.60 14.48
N THR A 362 10.36 17.73 15.57
CA THR A 362 9.98 19.04 16.16
C THR A 362 10.66 19.34 17.49
N ALA A 363 11.36 18.37 18.06
CA ALA A 363 12.12 18.50 19.31
C ALA A 363 13.52 19.11 19.11
N SER A 364 13.92 19.38 17.85
CA SER A 364 15.27 19.87 17.47
C SER A 364 15.34 21.38 17.44
#